data_0f139aaff36c7d03696c439cb3c399db
#
_entry.id   0f139aaff36c7d03696c439cb3c399db
#
_cell.length_a   1.000
_cell.length_b   1.000
_cell.length_c   1.000
_cell.angle_alpha   90.00
_cell.angle_beta   90.00
_cell.angle_gamma   90.00
#
_symmetry.space_group_name_H-M   'P 1'
#
loop_
_entity.id
_entity.type
_entity.pdbx_description
1 polymer ?
#
loop_
_entity_poly.entity_id
_entity_poly.type
_entity_poly.pdbx_seq_one_letter_code
_entity_poly.pdbx_strand_id
1 'polypeptide(L)'
;PMGGKEGADHEYVNRDEYNMNLLEKVIKNQRKIIRDVTGRPADERPQVWAIYKEVQRFYDMGLRVPDDVIMLLCDDNWGNVRRLPNAEERKRPGGWGMYYHVDYVGAPRNSKWLNVTPIQNMWEQLQLTYDYGVDKLWILNVGDLKPMEYPITLFLDMAWNPKRYTADNLLEHPRGFCARQFGEGQAD
;
A
#
# COMPACT_ATOMS: atom_id res chain seq x y z
N PRO A 1 -27.45 21.38 29.42
CA PRO A 1 -26.19 20.95 29.98
C PRO A 1 -25.45 20.11 28.95
N MET A 2 -24.51 20.75 28.25
CA MET A 2 -23.62 20.08 27.29
C MET A 2 -22.31 19.81 28.01
N GLY A 3 -22.20 18.68 28.68
CA GLY A 3 -21.01 18.31 29.45
C GLY A 3 -20.65 16.83 29.27
N GLY A 4 -20.48 16.38 28.03
CA GLY A 4 -20.17 14.98 27.79
C GLY A 4 -19.15 14.69 26.67
N LYS A 5 -18.65 15.72 25.98
CA LYS A 5 -17.72 15.50 24.85
C LYS A 5 -16.25 15.75 25.16
N GLU A 6 -15.93 16.62 26.08
CA GLU A 6 -14.54 16.97 26.40
C GLU A 6 -13.78 15.81 27.05
N GLY A 7 -14.40 15.02 27.92
CA GLY A 7 -13.74 13.88 28.56
C GLY A 7 -13.41 12.72 27.61
N ALA A 8 -14.26 12.48 26.62
CA ALA A 8 -14.05 11.43 25.62
C ALA A 8 -12.89 11.80 24.66
N ASP A 9 -12.79 13.05 24.26
CA ASP A 9 -11.73 13.52 23.37
C ASP A 9 -10.35 13.47 24.04
N HIS A 10 -10.25 13.79 25.32
CA HIS A 10 -9.01 13.67 26.10
C HIS A 10 -8.58 12.21 26.31
N GLU A 11 -9.51 11.29 26.51
CA GLU A 11 -9.21 9.87 26.67
C GLU A 11 -8.69 9.26 25.34
N TYR A 12 -9.25 9.65 24.20
CA TYR A 12 -8.76 9.24 22.89
C TYR A 12 -7.38 9.80 22.57
N VAL A 13 -7.11 11.06 22.85
CA VAL A 13 -5.79 11.69 22.65
C VAL A 13 -4.71 11.00 23.50
N ASN A 14 -4.98 10.73 24.77
CA ASN A 14 -4.05 9.99 25.62
C ASN A 14 -3.79 8.57 25.11
N ARG A 15 -4.80 7.91 24.57
CA ARG A 15 -4.67 6.56 23.99
C ARG A 15 -3.83 6.56 22.72
N ASP A 16 -4.00 7.52 21.84
CA ASP A 16 -3.20 7.65 20.64
C ASP A 16 -1.73 7.94 20.95
N GLU A 17 -1.46 8.85 21.85
CA GLU A 17 -0.09 9.15 22.31
C GLU A 17 0.58 7.92 22.94
N TYR A 18 -0.14 7.19 23.77
CA TYR A 18 0.33 5.92 24.32
C TYR A 18 0.66 4.90 23.23
N ASN A 19 -0.20 4.75 22.24
CA ASN A 19 -0.01 3.82 21.13
C ASN A 19 1.19 4.24 20.26
N MET A 20 1.36 5.54 19.98
CA MET A 20 2.51 6.06 19.23
C MET A 20 3.83 5.77 19.97
N ASN A 21 3.89 6.03 21.26
CA ASN A 21 5.06 5.74 22.09
C ASN A 21 5.37 4.23 22.15
N LEU A 22 4.33 3.39 22.20
CA LEU A 22 4.49 1.94 22.17
C LEU A 22 5.06 1.49 20.81
N LEU A 23 4.54 2.00 19.70
CA LEU A 23 5.02 1.69 18.35
C LEU A 23 6.49 2.11 18.16
N GLU A 24 6.87 3.29 18.61
CA GLU A 24 8.29 3.72 18.59
C GLU A 24 9.20 2.76 19.37
N LYS A 25 8.75 2.30 20.53
CA LYS A 25 9.49 1.33 21.33
C LYS A 25 9.62 -0.01 20.62
N VAL A 26 8.54 -0.46 19.95
CA VAL A 26 8.55 -1.70 19.15
C VAL A 26 9.56 -1.58 18.01
N ILE A 27 9.55 -0.49 17.26
CA ILE A 27 10.50 -0.24 16.16
C ILE A 27 11.95 -0.29 16.65
N LYS A 28 12.24 0.42 17.73
CA LYS A 28 13.58 0.45 18.35
C LYS A 28 14.03 -0.96 18.78
N ASN A 29 13.14 -1.74 19.38
CA ASN A 29 13.42 -3.10 19.80
C ASN A 29 13.64 -4.06 18.63
N GLN A 30 12.81 -3.99 17.59
CA GLN A 30 13.00 -4.80 16.37
C GLN A 30 14.36 -4.52 15.73
N ARG A 31 14.74 -3.27 15.58
CA ARG A 31 16.06 -2.89 15.03
C ARG A 31 17.22 -3.39 15.89
N LYS A 32 17.05 -3.35 17.22
CA LYS A 32 18.04 -3.93 18.13
C LYS A 32 18.17 -5.43 17.93
N ILE A 33 17.07 -6.17 17.86
CA ILE A 33 17.04 -7.61 17.63
C ILE A 33 17.70 -7.95 16.29
N ILE A 34 17.37 -7.24 15.21
CA ILE A 34 17.99 -7.44 13.88
C ILE A 34 19.52 -7.33 13.98
N ARG A 35 20.01 -6.27 14.62
CA ARG A 35 21.46 -6.06 14.82
C ARG A 35 22.07 -7.16 15.66
N ASP A 36 21.45 -7.52 16.78
CA ASP A 36 21.99 -8.49 17.73
C ASP A 36 22.05 -9.92 17.12
N VAL A 37 21.06 -10.27 16.30
CA VAL A 37 20.98 -11.59 15.64
C VAL A 37 21.87 -11.67 14.40
N THR A 38 21.93 -10.60 13.60
CA THR A 38 22.67 -10.63 12.33
C THR A 38 24.12 -10.20 12.45
N GLY A 39 24.50 -9.58 13.55
CA GLY A 39 25.81 -8.94 13.75
C GLY A 39 26.08 -7.75 12.82
N ARG A 40 25.05 -7.19 12.19
CA ARG A 40 25.13 -6.09 11.22
C ARG A 40 24.21 -4.94 11.62
N PRO A 41 24.51 -3.70 11.19
CA PRO A 41 23.59 -2.57 11.35
C PRO A 41 22.21 -2.86 10.78
N ALA A 42 21.18 -2.35 11.45
CA ALA A 42 19.78 -2.64 11.05
C ALA A 42 19.41 -1.98 9.72
N ASP A 43 20.06 -0.88 9.34
CA ASP A 43 19.88 -0.17 8.06
C ASP A 43 20.48 -0.91 6.84
N GLU A 44 21.36 -1.89 7.08
CA GLU A 44 21.82 -2.81 6.01
C GLU A 44 20.75 -3.84 5.61
N ARG A 45 19.62 -3.89 6.28
CA ARG A 45 18.52 -4.82 6.02
C ARG A 45 17.26 -4.07 5.64
N PRO A 46 16.66 -4.35 4.48
CA PRO A 46 15.39 -3.72 4.11
C PRO A 46 14.33 -3.98 5.18
N GLN A 47 13.73 -2.92 5.67
CA GLN A 47 12.62 -2.96 6.61
C GLN A 47 11.46 -2.17 6.04
N VAL A 48 10.24 -2.60 6.32
CA VAL A 48 9.02 -1.99 5.81
C VAL A 48 8.13 -1.61 6.99
N TRP A 49 7.56 -0.42 6.93
CA TRP A 49 6.56 0.06 7.88
C TRP A 49 5.25 0.37 7.17
N ALA A 50 4.20 -0.42 7.46
CA ALA A 50 2.89 -0.21 6.85
C ALA A 50 2.13 0.93 7.53
N ILE A 51 1.72 1.91 6.73
CA ILE A 51 0.87 3.03 7.16
C ILE A 51 -0.58 2.69 6.80
N TYR A 52 -1.21 1.82 7.59
CA TYR A 52 -2.55 1.33 7.34
C TYR A 52 -3.50 1.73 8.47
N LYS A 53 -4.71 2.12 8.13
CA LYS A 53 -5.78 2.52 9.08
C LYS A 53 -5.28 3.58 10.08
N GLU A 54 -5.36 3.27 11.39
CA GLU A 54 -4.94 4.17 12.48
C GLU A 54 -3.47 4.57 12.41
N VAL A 55 -2.60 3.73 11.85
CA VAL A 55 -1.17 4.04 11.73
C VAL A 55 -0.93 5.23 10.79
N GLN A 56 -1.76 5.39 9.75
CA GLN A 56 -1.71 6.60 8.91
C GLN A 56 -2.00 7.84 9.74
N ARG A 57 -3.02 7.80 10.60
CA ARG A 57 -3.34 8.91 11.51
C ARG A 57 -2.19 9.20 12.46
N PHE A 58 -1.55 8.19 13.04
CA PHE A 58 -0.38 8.37 13.90
C PHE A 58 0.79 9.00 13.15
N TYR A 59 1.02 8.62 11.91
CA TYR A 59 2.01 9.26 11.06
C TYR A 59 1.68 10.74 10.83
N ASP A 60 0.44 11.07 10.52
CA ASP A 60 -0.03 12.44 10.33
C ASP A 60 0.04 13.27 11.63
N MET A 61 -0.09 12.62 12.80
CA MET A 61 0.11 13.22 14.13
C MET A 61 1.59 13.37 14.52
N GLY A 62 2.53 12.85 13.74
CA GLY A 62 3.96 13.05 13.97
C GLY A 62 4.76 11.79 14.31
N LEU A 63 4.16 10.59 14.37
CA LEU A 63 4.91 9.34 14.49
C LEU A 63 5.90 9.22 13.32
N ARG A 64 7.16 8.94 13.64
CA ARG A 64 8.20 8.77 12.62
C ARG A 64 8.99 7.49 12.86
N VAL A 65 9.43 6.90 11.76
CA VAL A 65 10.35 5.75 11.75
C VAL A 65 11.68 6.18 11.14
N PRO A 66 12.79 5.46 11.38
CA PRO A 66 14.09 5.77 10.78
C PRO A 66 14.01 5.91 9.25
N ASP A 67 14.81 6.81 8.68
CA ASP A 67 14.69 7.21 7.28
C ASP A 67 15.09 6.12 6.28
N ASP A 68 15.79 5.08 6.72
CA ASP A 68 16.15 3.89 5.93
C ASP A 68 14.97 2.91 5.76
N VAL A 69 13.92 3.03 6.58
CA VAL A 69 12.74 2.15 6.52
C VAL A 69 11.84 2.55 5.34
N ILE A 70 11.43 1.58 4.54
CA ILE A 70 10.45 1.79 3.46
C ILE A 70 9.08 2.07 4.08
N MET A 71 8.49 3.19 3.71
CA MET A 71 7.12 3.54 4.13
C MET A 71 6.12 2.92 3.17
N LEU A 72 5.27 2.01 3.65
CA LEU A 72 4.28 1.32 2.83
C LEU A 72 2.92 1.97 3.00
N LEU A 73 2.51 2.73 2.00
CA LEU A 73 1.16 3.30 1.90
C LEU A 73 0.15 2.20 1.59
N CYS A 74 -1.10 2.43 1.95
CA CYS A 74 -2.20 1.53 1.65
C CYS A 74 -3.33 2.30 0.97
N ASP A 75 -4.10 1.60 0.13
CA ASP A 75 -5.35 2.10 -0.41
C ASP A 75 -6.47 2.11 0.65
N ASP A 76 -7.68 2.47 0.23
CA ASP A 76 -8.89 2.48 1.07
C ASP A 76 -9.61 1.13 1.13
N ASN A 77 -8.96 0.03 0.73
CA ASN A 77 -9.53 -1.31 0.55
C ASN A 77 -10.53 -1.43 -0.64
N TRP A 78 -10.67 -0.35 -1.43
CA TRP A 78 -11.53 -0.29 -2.61
C TRP A 78 -10.74 0.03 -3.88
N GLY A 79 -9.41 0.05 -3.78
CA GLY A 79 -8.51 0.37 -4.88
C GLY A 79 -8.31 1.87 -5.09
N ASN A 80 -8.63 2.72 -4.10
CA ASN A 80 -8.36 4.16 -4.19
C ASN A 80 -7.20 4.53 -3.26
N VAL A 81 -6.21 5.20 -3.80
CA VAL A 81 -5.04 5.68 -3.04
C VAL A 81 -5.47 6.82 -2.12
N ARG A 82 -5.22 6.66 -0.83
CA ARG A 82 -5.68 7.62 0.20
C ARG A 82 -4.69 8.76 0.44
N ARG A 83 -3.41 8.48 0.26
CA ARG A 83 -2.32 9.39 0.58
C ARG A 83 -1.14 9.11 -0.33
N LEU A 84 -0.45 10.18 -0.69
CA LEU A 84 0.81 10.13 -1.42
C LEU A 84 1.84 10.99 -0.69
N PRO A 85 3.14 10.71 -0.83
CA PRO A 85 4.17 11.51 -0.19
C PRO A 85 4.25 12.89 -0.85
N ASN A 86 4.39 13.92 -0.04
CA ASN A 86 4.68 15.26 -0.52
C ASN A 86 6.15 15.39 -0.98
N ALA A 87 6.54 16.57 -1.49
CA ALA A 87 7.87 16.81 -2.05
C ALA A 87 9.00 16.59 -1.03
N GLU A 88 8.81 16.92 0.23
CA GLU A 88 9.80 16.70 1.29
C GLU A 88 9.86 15.24 1.70
N GLU A 89 8.71 14.59 1.87
CA GLU A 89 8.62 13.19 2.23
C GLU A 89 9.27 12.26 1.18
N ARG A 90 9.23 12.63 -0.09
CA ARG A 90 9.88 11.88 -1.18
C ARG A 90 11.40 11.84 -1.09
N LYS A 91 12.01 12.73 -0.29
CA LYS A 91 13.48 12.79 -0.13
C LYS A 91 14.03 11.71 0.81
N ARG A 92 13.16 10.97 1.53
CA ARG A 92 13.64 9.95 2.47
C ARG A 92 14.38 8.80 1.76
N PRO A 93 15.55 8.35 2.27
CA PRO A 93 16.37 7.31 1.62
C PRO A 93 15.67 5.95 1.47
N GLY A 94 14.89 5.54 2.47
CA GLY A 94 14.12 4.29 2.43
C GLY A 94 13.06 4.27 1.35
N GLY A 95 12.56 5.45 0.96
CA GLY A 95 11.54 5.59 -0.08
C GLY A 95 10.17 5.08 0.34
N TRP A 96 9.30 4.87 -0.65
CA TRP A 96 7.89 4.59 -0.47
C TRP A 96 7.44 3.38 -1.26
N GLY A 97 6.52 2.62 -0.68
CA GLY A 97 5.84 1.50 -1.30
C GLY A 97 4.32 1.65 -1.21
N MET A 98 3.62 0.78 -1.94
CA MET A 98 2.16 0.71 -1.98
C MET A 98 1.68 -0.72 -1.69
N TYR A 99 0.70 -0.85 -0.81
CA TYR A 99 -0.10 -2.04 -0.59
C TYR A 99 -1.49 -1.80 -1.17
N TYR A 100 -1.79 -2.47 -2.28
CA TYR A 100 -3.00 -2.28 -3.07
C TYR A 100 -3.93 -3.49 -2.97
N HIS A 101 -5.25 -3.27 -2.91
CA HIS A 101 -6.24 -4.33 -2.81
C HIS A 101 -7.03 -4.49 -4.11
N VAL A 102 -7.01 -5.69 -4.69
CA VAL A 102 -7.99 -6.14 -5.68
C VAL A 102 -9.07 -6.99 -5.03
N ASP A 103 -8.79 -7.57 -3.87
CA ASP A 103 -9.81 -8.09 -2.96
C ASP A 103 -9.55 -7.64 -1.52
N TYR A 104 -10.62 -7.46 -0.77
CA TYR A 104 -10.60 -7.18 0.65
C TYR A 104 -11.79 -7.86 1.31
N VAL A 105 -11.52 -8.62 2.38
CA VAL A 105 -12.53 -9.26 3.21
C VAL A 105 -12.52 -8.63 4.59
N GLY A 106 -13.60 -7.98 4.95
CA GLY A 106 -13.76 -7.28 6.22
C GLY A 106 -14.90 -6.27 6.14
N ALA A 107 -15.55 -5.99 7.27
CA ALA A 107 -16.67 -5.07 7.28
C ALA A 107 -16.32 -3.71 6.61
N PRO A 108 -17.16 -3.18 5.71
CA PRO A 108 -18.47 -3.72 5.28
C PRO A 108 -18.42 -4.65 4.06
N ARG A 109 -17.22 -5.10 3.62
CA ARG A 109 -17.04 -5.96 2.43
C ARG A 109 -16.94 -7.43 2.83
N ASN A 110 -17.60 -8.28 2.05
CA ASN A 110 -17.46 -9.73 2.13
C ASN A 110 -16.49 -10.27 1.06
N SER A 111 -16.16 -11.56 1.13
CA SER A 111 -15.38 -12.24 0.10
C SER A 111 -16.09 -12.19 -1.25
N LYS A 112 -15.33 -11.97 -2.32
CA LYS A 112 -15.79 -12.01 -3.71
C LYS A 112 -15.13 -13.19 -4.40
N TRP A 113 -15.93 -13.93 -5.12
CA TRP A 113 -15.47 -15.06 -5.91
C TRP A 113 -15.30 -14.72 -7.41
N LEU A 114 -15.53 -13.44 -7.75
CA LEU A 114 -15.33 -12.87 -9.08
C LEU A 114 -14.40 -11.65 -8.98
N ASN A 115 -13.63 -11.42 -10.04
CA ASN A 115 -12.90 -10.18 -10.21
C ASN A 115 -13.89 -9.01 -10.34
N VAL A 116 -13.77 -8.04 -9.44
CA VAL A 116 -14.61 -6.83 -9.40
C VAL A 116 -13.78 -5.55 -9.55
N THR A 117 -12.51 -5.67 -9.90
CA THR A 117 -11.59 -4.54 -10.02
C THR A 117 -11.66 -3.93 -11.42
N PRO A 118 -12.11 -2.67 -11.56
CA PRO A 118 -12.04 -1.96 -12.84
C PRO A 118 -10.58 -1.69 -13.22
N ILE A 119 -10.18 -2.09 -14.42
CA ILE A 119 -8.80 -1.95 -14.87
C ILE A 119 -8.36 -0.49 -15.01
N GLN A 120 -9.27 0.38 -15.40
CA GLN A 120 -9.01 1.81 -15.54
C GLN A 120 -8.69 2.46 -14.20
N ASN A 121 -9.45 2.12 -13.16
CA ASN A 121 -9.20 2.60 -11.81
C ASN A 121 -7.85 2.08 -11.29
N MET A 122 -7.59 0.79 -11.45
CA MET A 122 -6.32 0.21 -11.03
C MET A 122 -5.13 0.86 -11.75
N TRP A 123 -5.23 1.02 -13.07
CA TRP A 123 -4.19 1.69 -13.86
C TRP A 123 -3.96 3.12 -13.39
N GLU A 124 -5.02 3.92 -13.29
CA GLU A 124 -4.91 5.33 -12.89
C GLU A 124 -4.31 5.50 -11.50
N GLN A 125 -4.76 4.72 -10.52
CA GLN A 125 -4.29 4.80 -9.14
C GLN A 125 -2.83 4.35 -9.00
N LEU A 126 -2.41 3.31 -9.73
CA LEU A 126 -1.03 2.85 -9.72
C LEU A 126 -0.10 3.79 -10.51
N GLN A 127 -0.57 4.37 -11.61
CA GLN A 127 0.17 5.39 -12.34
C GLN A 127 0.41 6.63 -11.47
N LEU A 128 -0.64 7.12 -10.83
CA LEU A 128 -0.57 8.22 -9.86
C LEU A 128 0.43 7.91 -8.73
N THR A 129 0.37 6.70 -8.20
CA THR A 129 1.27 6.21 -7.16
C THR A 129 2.74 6.31 -7.62
N TYR A 130 3.04 5.81 -8.81
CA TYR A 130 4.37 5.86 -9.38
C TYR A 130 4.85 7.30 -9.65
N ASP A 131 4.00 8.14 -10.21
CA ASP A 131 4.34 9.54 -10.54
C ASP A 131 4.66 10.37 -9.29
N TYR A 132 4.15 9.96 -8.14
CA TYR A 132 4.48 10.57 -6.84
C TYR A 132 5.68 9.93 -6.14
N GLY A 133 6.45 9.06 -6.82
CA GLY A 133 7.70 8.49 -6.31
C GLY A 133 7.50 7.34 -5.32
N VAL A 134 6.39 6.63 -5.43
CA VAL A 134 6.12 5.41 -4.64
C VAL A 134 6.52 4.21 -5.49
N ASP A 135 7.83 3.91 -5.52
CA ASP A 135 8.46 2.98 -6.47
C ASP A 135 9.34 1.90 -5.83
N LYS A 136 9.46 1.87 -4.49
CA LYS A 136 10.37 0.93 -3.82
C LYS A 136 9.81 -0.47 -3.66
N LEU A 137 8.52 -0.57 -3.41
CA LEU A 137 7.85 -1.83 -3.14
C LEU A 137 6.37 -1.71 -3.47
N TRP A 138 5.87 -2.60 -4.32
CA TRP A 138 4.44 -2.74 -4.56
C TRP A 138 3.97 -4.12 -4.13
N ILE A 139 2.95 -4.17 -3.29
CA ILE A 139 2.33 -5.40 -2.79
C ILE A 139 0.87 -5.41 -3.21
N LEU A 140 0.41 -6.54 -3.72
CA LEU A 140 -0.97 -6.75 -4.12
C LEU A 140 -1.68 -7.72 -3.16
N ASN A 141 -2.77 -7.28 -2.56
CA ASN A 141 -3.70 -8.17 -1.86
C ASN A 141 -4.73 -8.69 -2.88
N VAL A 142 -4.77 -10.00 -3.05
CA VAL A 142 -5.58 -10.66 -4.08
C VAL A 142 -6.70 -11.52 -3.52
N GLY A 143 -6.73 -11.78 -2.20
CA GLY A 143 -7.60 -12.82 -1.64
C GLY A 143 -7.22 -14.20 -2.20
N ASP A 144 -8.14 -14.86 -2.89
CA ASP A 144 -7.84 -16.08 -3.63
C ASP A 144 -7.17 -15.76 -4.98
N LEU A 145 -6.27 -16.64 -5.43
CA LEU A 145 -5.56 -16.46 -6.71
C LEU A 145 -6.52 -16.55 -7.90
N LYS A 146 -7.51 -17.42 -7.80
CA LYS A 146 -8.60 -17.51 -8.78
C LYS A 146 -9.85 -16.81 -8.23
N PRO A 147 -10.50 -15.97 -9.01
CA PRO A 147 -10.31 -15.61 -10.43
C PRO A 147 -9.49 -14.32 -10.65
N MET A 148 -8.45 -14.08 -9.86
CA MET A 148 -7.68 -12.83 -9.86
C MET A 148 -6.48 -12.84 -10.83
N GLU A 149 -6.38 -13.83 -11.73
CA GLU A 149 -5.23 -13.97 -12.66
C GLU A 149 -5.03 -12.71 -13.50
N TYR A 150 -6.12 -12.12 -13.98
CA TYR A 150 -6.03 -10.94 -14.81
C TYR A 150 -5.54 -9.69 -14.05
N PRO A 151 -6.14 -9.25 -12.92
CA PRO A 151 -5.63 -8.10 -12.18
C PRO A 151 -4.24 -8.33 -11.61
N ILE A 152 -3.87 -9.56 -11.23
CA ILE A 152 -2.50 -9.90 -10.83
C ILE A 152 -1.54 -9.61 -11.99
N THR A 153 -1.86 -10.08 -13.20
CA THR A 153 -1.01 -9.88 -14.38
C THR A 153 -0.84 -8.39 -14.69
N LEU A 154 -1.94 -7.62 -14.71
CA LEU A 154 -1.87 -6.18 -14.94
C LEU A 154 -1.01 -5.46 -13.88
N PHE A 155 -1.23 -5.78 -12.61
CA PHE A 155 -0.45 -5.18 -11.51
C PHE A 155 1.06 -5.46 -11.67
N LEU A 156 1.44 -6.71 -11.95
CA LEU A 156 2.84 -7.10 -12.09
C LEU A 156 3.47 -6.49 -13.34
N ASP A 157 2.75 -6.43 -14.46
CA ASP A 157 3.23 -5.77 -15.68
C ASP A 157 3.42 -4.26 -15.48
N MET A 158 2.53 -3.61 -14.73
CA MET A 158 2.69 -2.21 -14.34
C MET A 158 3.85 -2.01 -13.36
N ALA A 159 4.03 -2.90 -12.38
CA ALA A 159 5.15 -2.83 -11.45
C ALA A 159 6.50 -3.01 -12.16
N TRP A 160 6.54 -3.84 -13.23
CA TRP A 160 7.73 -4.04 -14.04
C TRP A 160 8.04 -2.82 -14.93
N ASN A 161 7.03 -2.24 -15.56
CA ASN A 161 7.16 -1.05 -16.40
C ASN A 161 5.93 -0.14 -16.29
N PRO A 162 5.90 0.76 -15.29
CA PRO A 162 4.74 1.62 -15.03
C PRO A 162 4.36 2.54 -16.20
N LYS A 163 5.30 2.84 -17.10
CA LYS A 163 5.08 3.74 -18.24
C LYS A 163 4.62 3.04 -19.52
N ARG A 164 4.49 1.73 -19.49
CA ARG A 164 4.13 0.95 -20.69
C ARG A 164 2.70 1.23 -21.15
N TYR A 165 1.77 1.33 -20.20
CA TYR A 165 0.35 1.53 -20.49
C TYR A 165 -0.07 2.97 -20.18
N THR A 166 -0.79 3.54 -21.13
CA THR A 166 -1.37 4.90 -21.08
C THR A 166 -2.89 4.82 -21.20
N ALA A 167 -3.59 5.92 -21.02
CA ALA A 167 -5.04 5.97 -21.23
C ALA A 167 -5.44 5.50 -22.65
N ASP A 168 -4.57 5.77 -23.64
CA ASP A 168 -4.88 5.47 -25.06
C ASP A 168 -4.66 3.99 -25.42
N ASN A 169 -3.73 3.30 -24.73
CA ASN A 169 -3.36 1.92 -25.08
C ASN A 169 -3.68 0.89 -23.99
N LEU A 170 -4.33 1.29 -22.89
CA LEU A 170 -4.61 0.38 -21.78
C LEU A 170 -5.36 -0.90 -22.21
N LEU A 171 -6.25 -0.78 -23.18
CA LEU A 171 -7.03 -1.93 -23.70
C LEU A 171 -6.20 -2.96 -24.46
N GLU A 172 -4.96 -2.65 -24.84
CA GLU A 172 -4.05 -3.64 -25.41
C GLU A 172 -3.66 -4.72 -24.38
N HIS A 173 -3.67 -4.38 -23.07
CA HIS A 173 -3.33 -5.33 -22.04
C HIS A 173 -4.33 -6.50 -21.93
N PRO A 174 -5.66 -6.28 -21.77
CA PRO A 174 -6.63 -7.39 -21.74
C PRO A 174 -6.67 -8.17 -23.05
N ARG A 175 -6.52 -7.52 -24.20
CA ARG A 175 -6.43 -8.20 -25.51
C ARG A 175 -5.23 -9.15 -25.54
N GLY A 176 -4.04 -8.67 -25.18
CA GLY A 176 -2.85 -9.50 -25.11
C GLY A 176 -2.94 -10.62 -24.07
N PHE A 177 -3.62 -10.39 -22.95
CA PHE A 177 -3.89 -11.43 -21.96
C PHE A 177 -4.80 -12.51 -22.55
N CYS A 178 -5.93 -12.15 -23.19
CA CYS A 178 -6.84 -13.08 -23.82
C CYS A 178 -6.16 -13.89 -24.95
N ALA A 179 -5.38 -13.24 -25.80
CA ALA A 179 -4.61 -13.91 -26.85
C ALA A 179 -3.68 -15.00 -26.28
N ARG A 180 -2.97 -14.69 -25.20
CA ARG A 180 -2.06 -15.65 -24.54
C ARG A 180 -2.78 -16.82 -23.87
N GLN A 181 -3.97 -16.58 -23.30
CA GLN A 181 -4.73 -17.61 -22.56
C GLN A 181 -5.62 -18.47 -23.47
N PHE A 182 -6.20 -17.89 -24.52
CA PHE A 182 -7.27 -18.51 -25.30
C PHE A 182 -6.98 -18.56 -26.81
N GLY A 183 -5.86 -18.00 -27.27
CA GLY A 183 -5.45 -17.90 -28.67
C GLY A 183 -5.81 -16.56 -29.31
N GLU A 184 -5.09 -16.22 -30.38
CA GLU A 184 -5.17 -14.91 -31.06
C GLU A 184 -6.60 -14.57 -31.55
N GLY A 185 -7.37 -15.55 -31.97
CA GLY A 185 -8.76 -15.33 -32.41
C GLY A 185 -9.75 -14.97 -31.29
N GLN A 186 -9.31 -14.94 -30.04
CA GLN A 186 -10.11 -14.58 -28.86
C GLN A 186 -9.63 -13.29 -28.19
N ALA A 187 -8.83 -12.50 -28.90
CA ALA A 187 -8.23 -11.27 -28.36
C ALA A 187 -9.18 -10.07 -28.37
N ASP A 188 -10.26 -10.09 -29.16
CA ASP A 188 -11.25 -9.00 -29.32
C ASP A 188 -12.52 -9.22 -28.51
#